data_63deb0a40d111f481a2fd6c9b0e55bbd
#
_entry.id   63deb0a40d111f481a2fd6c9b0e55bbd
#
_cell.length_a   1.000
_cell.length_b   1.000
_cell.length_c   1.000
_cell.angle_alpha   90.00
_cell.angle_beta   90.00
_cell.angle_gamma   90.00
#
_symmetry.space_group_name_H-M   'P 1'
#
loop_
_entity.id
_entity.type
_entity.pdbx_description
1 polymer ?
#
loop_
_entity_poly.entity_id
_entity_poly.type
_entity_poly.pdbx_seq_one_letter_code
_entity_poly.pdbx_strand_id
1 'polypeptide(L)'
;AIELAEDGFLISPFMADALNKRYKKLGKYKNFKNIFYSNYPVQMHQRLKQPNLANTLKTISKNGVKGFYEGEVATKIDAFMRKNGGLITKKDLKNYRPIWRETLHGNFNEHKIITMGPPSSGGVHIIQMLNILENYDLVMMGHNSPTYTALLTESMKYAYADRSKYLGDPEFFDVPVQSLISKEYAKKINNKIKLNSITPSEKILPGSELKNESIDTTHFSVADKNGNIVSNTYTLNSG
;
A
#
# COMPACT_ATOMS: atom_id res chain seq x y z
N ALA A 1 -2.78 -13.15 -17.72
CA ALA A 1 -3.34 -11.79 -17.68
C ALA A 1 -3.97 -11.40 -19.02
N ILE A 2 -3.27 -11.59 -20.16
CA ILE A 2 -3.79 -11.23 -21.51
C ILE A 2 -5.12 -11.95 -21.77
N GLU A 3 -5.16 -13.28 -21.62
CA GLU A 3 -6.35 -14.12 -21.81
C GLU A 3 -7.52 -13.64 -20.95
N LEU A 4 -7.30 -13.41 -19.65
CA LEU A 4 -8.34 -12.91 -18.74
C LEU A 4 -8.87 -11.52 -19.15
N ALA A 5 -8.02 -10.66 -19.70
CA ALA A 5 -8.45 -9.36 -20.17
C ALA A 5 -9.22 -9.46 -21.50
N GLU A 6 -8.82 -10.35 -22.40
CA GLU A 6 -9.40 -10.52 -23.73
C GLU A 6 -10.70 -11.34 -23.69
N ASP A 7 -10.65 -12.53 -23.09
CA ASP A 7 -11.79 -13.45 -23.02
C ASP A 7 -12.74 -13.09 -21.87
N GLY A 8 -12.21 -12.38 -20.91
CA GLY A 8 -12.92 -11.91 -19.73
C GLY A 8 -13.08 -12.97 -18.65
N PHE A 9 -13.48 -12.53 -17.49
CA PHE A 9 -13.77 -13.35 -16.32
C PHE A 9 -15.16 -13.02 -15.75
N LEU A 10 -15.70 -13.93 -14.94
CA LEU A 10 -17.00 -13.74 -14.31
C LEU A 10 -16.86 -12.83 -13.07
N ILE A 11 -17.68 -11.80 -12.98
CA ILE A 11 -17.74 -10.89 -11.84
C ILE A 11 -18.22 -11.66 -10.62
N SER A 12 -17.43 -11.62 -9.53
CA SER A 12 -17.82 -12.21 -8.25
C SER A 12 -18.94 -11.42 -7.57
N PRO A 13 -19.72 -12.02 -6.65
CA PRO A 13 -20.71 -11.29 -5.86
C PRO A 13 -20.13 -10.08 -5.13
N PHE A 14 -18.94 -10.24 -4.54
CA PHE A 14 -18.23 -9.16 -3.86
C PHE A 14 -17.89 -7.99 -4.80
N MET A 15 -17.37 -8.29 -5.98
CA MET A 15 -17.03 -7.27 -6.99
C MET A 15 -18.27 -6.55 -7.51
N ALA A 16 -19.36 -7.27 -7.75
CA ALA A 16 -20.62 -6.67 -8.20
C ALA A 16 -21.17 -5.69 -7.15
N ASP A 17 -21.20 -6.09 -5.88
CA ASP A 17 -21.62 -5.24 -4.76
C ASP A 17 -20.73 -3.99 -4.63
N ALA A 18 -19.42 -4.18 -4.65
CA ALA A 18 -18.44 -3.08 -4.56
C ALA A 18 -18.60 -2.06 -5.69
N LEU A 19 -18.77 -2.51 -6.93
CA LEU A 19 -19.00 -1.63 -8.08
C LEU A 19 -20.34 -0.87 -7.95
N ASN A 20 -21.42 -1.56 -7.60
CA ASN A 20 -22.74 -0.93 -7.45
C ASN A 20 -22.76 0.14 -6.36
N LYS A 21 -22.13 -0.11 -5.20
CA LYS A 21 -21.99 0.87 -4.12
C LYS A 21 -21.22 2.13 -4.54
N ARG A 22 -20.25 1.97 -5.44
CA ARG A 22 -19.40 3.07 -5.91
C ARG A 22 -19.93 3.78 -7.18
N TYR A 23 -21.07 3.37 -7.74
CA TYR A 23 -21.58 3.92 -8.99
C TYR A 23 -21.76 5.44 -8.97
N LYS A 24 -22.29 6.02 -7.90
CA LYS A 24 -22.47 7.48 -7.78
C LYS A 24 -21.14 8.23 -7.88
N LYS A 25 -20.04 7.65 -7.38
CA LYS A 25 -18.69 8.24 -7.40
C LYS A 25 -17.99 8.00 -8.74
N LEU A 26 -18.01 6.77 -9.25
CA LEU A 26 -17.19 6.33 -10.39
C LEU A 26 -17.90 6.39 -11.73
N GLY A 27 -19.22 6.26 -11.74
CA GLY A 27 -20.02 6.28 -12.98
C GLY A 27 -20.03 7.63 -13.72
N LYS A 28 -19.58 8.71 -13.08
CA LYS A 28 -19.38 10.02 -13.73
C LYS A 28 -18.19 10.03 -14.70
N TYR A 29 -17.23 9.13 -14.54
CA TYR A 29 -16.07 9.03 -15.42
C TYR A 29 -16.40 8.16 -16.63
N LYS A 30 -16.50 8.77 -17.81
CA LYS A 30 -16.95 8.10 -19.04
C LYS A 30 -16.17 6.83 -19.35
N ASN A 31 -14.85 6.84 -19.25
CA ASN A 31 -14.02 5.67 -19.55
C ASN A 31 -14.26 4.54 -18.57
N PHE A 32 -14.37 4.85 -17.28
CA PHE A 32 -14.68 3.86 -16.24
C PHE A 32 -16.08 3.28 -16.43
N LYS A 33 -17.07 4.15 -16.71
CA LYS A 33 -18.46 3.75 -16.98
C LYS A 33 -18.54 2.78 -18.16
N ASN A 34 -17.84 3.05 -19.25
CA ASN A 34 -17.87 2.20 -20.45
C ASN A 34 -17.31 0.80 -20.20
N ILE A 35 -16.36 0.64 -19.27
CA ILE A 35 -15.74 -0.65 -18.96
C ILE A 35 -16.57 -1.41 -17.92
N PHE A 36 -16.84 -0.77 -16.77
CA PHE A 36 -17.37 -1.46 -15.59
C PHE A 36 -18.89 -1.34 -15.45
N TYR A 37 -19.52 -0.35 -16.07
CA TYR A 37 -20.95 -0.05 -15.97
C TYR A 37 -21.66 -0.05 -17.31
N SER A 38 -21.15 -0.77 -18.30
CA SER A 38 -21.81 -0.93 -19.60
C SER A 38 -23.22 -1.50 -19.45
N ASN A 39 -23.40 -2.39 -18.46
CA ASN A 39 -24.69 -2.97 -18.06
C ASN A 39 -24.89 -2.70 -16.56
N TYR A 40 -25.41 -1.52 -16.22
CA TYR A 40 -25.73 -1.19 -14.84
C TYR A 40 -27.21 -1.51 -14.50
N PRO A 41 -27.52 -2.04 -13.30
CA PRO A 41 -26.60 -2.46 -12.24
C PRO A 41 -25.75 -3.67 -12.61
N VAL A 42 -24.52 -3.69 -12.12
CA VAL A 42 -23.57 -4.78 -12.37
C VAL A 42 -24.06 -6.06 -11.71
N GLN A 43 -24.19 -7.13 -12.48
CA GLN A 43 -24.68 -8.42 -11.99
C GLN A 43 -23.51 -9.37 -11.68
N MET A 44 -23.66 -10.17 -10.63
CA MET A 44 -22.75 -11.30 -10.39
C MET A 44 -22.81 -12.28 -11.57
N HIS A 45 -21.70 -12.94 -11.85
CA HIS A 45 -21.52 -13.85 -12.98
C HIS A 45 -21.62 -13.20 -14.37
N GLN A 46 -21.78 -11.89 -14.46
CA GLN A 46 -21.60 -11.16 -15.71
C GLN A 46 -20.12 -11.27 -16.14
N ARG A 47 -19.87 -11.44 -17.43
CA ARG A 47 -18.51 -11.50 -17.96
C ARG A 47 -17.95 -10.11 -18.21
N LEU A 48 -16.86 -9.79 -17.53
CA LEU A 48 -16.13 -8.54 -17.73
C LEU A 48 -14.98 -8.76 -18.70
N LYS A 49 -14.98 -8.03 -19.82
CA LYS A 49 -13.89 -8.01 -20.81
C LYS A 49 -13.23 -6.65 -20.84
N GLN A 50 -11.91 -6.65 -21.04
CA GLN A 50 -11.09 -5.43 -21.13
C GLN A 50 -10.14 -5.49 -22.35
N PRO A 51 -10.64 -5.42 -23.58
CA PRO A 51 -9.83 -5.63 -24.79
C PRO A 51 -8.70 -4.59 -24.92
N ASN A 52 -8.93 -3.36 -24.48
CA ASN A 52 -7.87 -2.34 -24.48
C ASN A 52 -6.73 -2.68 -23.52
N LEU A 53 -7.04 -3.26 -22.35
CA LEU A 53 -6.03 -3.78 -21.41
C LEU A 53 -5.29 -4.96 -22.03
N ALA A 54 -6.00 -5.90 -22.67
CA ALA A 54 -5.38 -7.01 -23.38
C ALA A 54 -4.37 -6.54 -24.42
N ASN A 55 -4.71 -5.53 -25.23
CA ASN A 55 -3.81 -4.93 -26.23
C ASN A 55 -2.59 -4.29 -25.58
N THR A 56 -2.77 -3.57 -24.48
CA THR A 56 -1.65 -3.00 -23.72
C THR A 56 -0.72 -4.10 -23.19
N LEU A 57 -1.28 -5.15 -22.60
CA LEU A 57 -0.51 -6.29 -22.10
C LEU A 57 0.23 -7.06 -23.20
N LYS A 58 -0.39 -7.22 -24.38
CA LYS A 58 0.25 -7.79 -25.57
C LYS A 58 1.43 -6.92 -26.04
N THR A 59 1.27 -5.60 -26.00
CA THR A 59 2.35 -4.65 -26.34
C THR A 59 3.52 -4.76 -25.37
N ILE A 60 3.25 -4.87 -24.09
CA ILE A 60 4.27 -5.09 -23.05
C ILE A 60 4.96 -6.45 -23.25
N SER A 61 4.19 -7.50 -23.50
CA SER A 61 4.72 -8.86 -23.72
C SER A 61 5.68 -8.90 -24.92
N LYS A 62 5.35 -8.15 -25.99
CA LYS A 62 6.16 -8.11 -27.22
C LYS A 62 7.39 -7.21 -27.09
N ASN A 63 7.27 -6.05 -26.46
CA ASN A 63 8.27 -4.99 -26.48
C ASN A 63 8.95 -4.77 -25.11
N GLY A 64 8.61 -5.56 -24.09
CA GLY A 64 9.12 -5.43 -22.73
C GLY A 64 8.81 -4.05 -22.14
N VAL A 65 9.75 -3.51 -21.38
CA VAL A 65 9.64 -2.21 -20.69
C VAL A 65 9.23 -1.08 -21.65
N LYS A 66 9.78 -1.06 -22.86
CA LYS A 66 9.46 -0.05 -23.87
C LYS A 66 7.99 -0.08 -24.32
N GLY A 67 7.35 -1.23 -24.24
CA GLY A 67 5.93 -1.39 -24.58
C GLY A 67 4.97 -0.58 -23.70
N PHE A 68 5.41 -0.19 -22.48
CA PHE A 68 4.63 0.63 -21.57
C PHE A 68 5.19 2.05 -21.42
N TYR A 69 6.49 2.17 -21.13
CA TYR A 69 7.11 3.44 -20.78
C TYR A 69 7.49 4.30 -21.97
N GLU A 70 7.44 3.75 -23.18
CA GLU A 70 7.69 4.45 -24.45
C GLU A 70 6.56 4.15 -25.45
N GLY A 71 6.65 4.70 -26.66
CA GLY A 71 5.73 4.41 -27.76
C GLY A 71 4.29 4.86 -27.54
N GLU A 72 3.36 4.05 -28.04
CA GLU A 72 1.93 4.39 -28.12
C GLU A 72 1.27 4.47 -26.73
N VAL A 73 1.57 3.52 -25.83
CA VAL A 73 0.97 3.49 -24.48
C VAL A 73 1.36 4.76 -23.71
N ALA A 74 2.66 5.07 -23.66
CA ALA A 74 3.14 6.29 -23.02
C ALA A 74 2.55 7.57 -23.63
N THR A 75 2.38 7.60 -24.94
CA THR A 75 1.76 8.73 -25.64
C THR A 75 0.29 8.91 -25.26
N LYS A 76 -0.46 7.81 -25.15
CA LYS A 76 -1.87 7.85 -24.71
C LYS A 76 -2.01 8.30 -23.26
N ILE A 77 -1.11 7.85 -22.38
CA ILE A 77 -1.09 8.28 -20.96
C ILE A 77 -0.82 9.78 -20.88
N ASP A 78 0.23 10.29 -21.52
CA ASP A 78 0.58 11.72 -21.54
C ASP A 78 -0.58 12.59 -22.08
N ALA A 79 -1.17 12.19 -23.20
CA ALA A 79 -2.30 12.90 -23.78
C ALA A 79 -3.53 12.92 -22.84
N PHE A 80 -3.82 11.82 -22.18
CA PHE A 80 -4.91 11.73 -21.21
C PHE A 80 -4.63 12.61 -19.97
N MET A 81 -3.42 12.56 -19.44
CA MET A 81 -3.00 13.38 -18.31
C MET A 81 -3.12 14.87 -18.62
N ARG A 82 -2.58 15.34 -19.74
CA ARG A 82 -2.69 16.75 -20.17
C ARG A 82 -4.16 17.20 -20.30
N LYS A 83 -5.00 16.37 -20.90
CA LYS A 83 -6.42 16.68 -21.09
C LYS A 83 -7.18 16.82 -19.76
N ASN A 84 -6.77 16.10 -18.72
CA ASN A 84 -7.51 16.01 -17.45
C ASN A 84 -6.77 16.68 -16.26
N GLY A 85 -5.74 17.50 -16.53
CA GLY A 85 -4.99 18.21 -15.49
C GLY A 85 -4.09 17.30 -14.64
N GLY A 86 -3.73 16.12 -15.16
CA GLY A 86 -2.80 15.21 -14.49
C GLY A 86 -1.34 15.65 -14.67
N LEU A 87 -0.45 15.11 -13.84
CA LEU A 87 0.96 15.53 -13.76
C LEU A 87 1.92 14.64 -14.55
N ILE A 88 1.57 13.38 -14.79
CA ILE A 88 2.46 12.41 -15.45
C ILE A 88 2.64 12.77 -16.92
N THR A 89 3.90 12.95 -17.31
CA THR A 89 4.28 13.25 -18.70
C THR A 89 4.97 12.05 -19.36
N LYS A 90 5.07 12.08 -20.69
CA LYS A 90 5.86 11.10 -21.44
C LYS A 90 7.34 11.08 -21.03
N LYS A 91 7.88 12.22 -20.58
CA LYS A 91 9.26 12.34 -20.08
C LYS A 91 9.41 11.58 -18.76
N ASP A 92 8.44 11.70 -17.85
CA ASP A 92 8.46 11.00 -16.57
C ASP A 92 8.41 9.49 -16.79
N LEU A 93 7.52 9.02 -17.66
CA LEU A 93 7.45 7.60 -18.03
C LEU A 93 8.78 7.08 -18.59
N LYS A 94 9.39 7.79 -19.55
CA LYS A 94 10.66 7.40 -20.15
C LYS A 94 11.82 7.36 -19.13
N ASN A 95 11.79 8.26 -18.15
CA ASN A 95 12.85 8.39 -17.15
C ASN A 95 12.65 7.47 -15.95
N TYR A 96 11.45 6.90 -15.77
CA TYR A 96 11.18 6.01 -14.65
C TYR A 96 12.11 4.79 -14.66
N ARG A 97 12.68 4.47 -13.50
CA ARG A 97 13.50 3.28 -13.28
C ARG A 97 13.09 2.61 -11.97
N PRO A 98 12.94 1.30 -11.96
CA PRO A 98 12.81 0.56 -10.71
C PRO A 98 14.13 0.62 -9.93
N ILE A 99 14.04 0.68 -8.60
CA ILE A 99 15.18 0.83 -7.71
C ILE A 99 15.23 -0.39 -6.80
N TRP A 100 16.41 -1.01 -6.70
CA TRP A 100 16.72 -1.97 -5.66
C TRP A 100 17.05 -1.22 -4.37
N ARG A 101 16.39 -1.58 -3.29
CA ARG A 101 16.58 -0.92 -1.99
C ARG A 101 17.04 -1.94 -0.96
N GLU A 102 17.89 -1.50 -0.06
CA GLU A 102 18.33 -2.31 1.08
C GLU A 102 17.14 -2.61 2.00
N THR A 103 17.17 -3.82 2.55
CA THR A 103 16.17 -4.23 3.54
C THR A 103 16.45 -3.59 4.89
N LEU A 104 15.40 -3.33 5.66
CA LEU A 104 15.53 -2.95 7.06
C LEU A 104 15.66 -4.21 7.94
N HIS A 105 16.49 -4.09 8.94
CA HIS A 105 16.71 -5.13 9.93
C HIS A 105 16.34 -4.64 11.33
N GLY A 106 15.65 -5.49 12.08
CA GLY A 106 15.34 -5.29 13.49
C GLY A 106 15.38 -6.62 14.22
N ASN A 107 15.21 -6.58 15.53
CA ASN A 107 15.08 -7.77 16.37
C ASN A 107 13.86 -7.61 17.28
N PHE A 108 13.15 -8.69 17.51
CA PHE A 108 12.08 -8.78 18.51
C PHE A 108 12.31 -10.05 19.33
N ASN A 109 12.66 -9.89 20.59
CA ASN A 109 13.20 -10.97 21.40
C ASN A 109 14.37 -11.66 20.66
N GLU A 110 14.29 -12.97 20.47
CA GLU A 110 15.32 -13.76 19.77
C GLU A 110 15.14 -13.80 18.24
N HIS A 111 14.07 -13.20 17.71
CA HIS A 111 13.73 -13.24 16.28
C HIS A 111 14.33 -12.07 15.52
N LYS A 112 15.01 -12.38 14.41
CA LYS A 112 15.45 -11.39 13.45
C LYS A 112 14.29 -10.99 12.53
N ILE A 113 14.04 -9.71 12.43
CA ILE A 113 13.04 -9.12 11.52
C ILE A 113 13.75 -8.57 10.31
N ILE A 114 13.33 -8.99 9.12
CA ILE A 114 13.80 -8.45 7.83
C ILE A 114 12.56 -7.91 7.10
N THR A 115 12.60 -6.66 6.71
CA THR A 115 11.46 -6.00 6.08
C THR A 115 11.89 -4.92 5.09
N MET A 116 10.93 -4.29 4.40
CA MET A 116 11.24 -3.26 3.42
C MET A 116 11.42 -1.87 4.06
N GLY A 117 12.32 -1.09 3.47
CA GLY A 117 12.53 0.32 3.84
C GLY A 117 11.61 1.30 3.10
N PRO A 118 11.78 2.60 3.37
CA PRO A 118 11.12 3.66 2.61
C PRO A 118 11.35 3.52 1.09
N PRO A 119 10.39 3.96 0.27
CA PRO A 119 9.22 4.78 0.59
C PRO A 119 8.07 4.04 1.28
N SER A 120 8.15 2.72 1.44
CA SER A 120 7.18 1.99 2.25
C SER A 120 7.36 2.33 3.74
N SER A 121 6.29 2.75 4.38
CA SER A 121 6.29 2.99 5.83
C SER A 121 6.23 1.69 6.64
N GLY A 122 5.76 0.59 6.03
CA GLY A 122 5.42 -0.65 6.73
C GLY A 122 6.56 -1.23 7.53
N GLY A 123 7.77 -1.30 6.97
CA GLY A 123 8.90 -1.86 7.67
C GLY A 123 9.36 -1.04 8.87
N VAL A 124 9.41 0.27 8.73
CA VAL A 124 9.74 1.19 9.85
C VAL A 124 8.72 1.03 10.97
N HIS A 125 7.42 1.02 10.65
CA HIS A 125 6.34 0.85 11.62
C HIS A 125 6.42 -0.49 12.36
N ILE A 126 6.63 -1.58 11.63
CA ILE A 126 6.71 -2.91 12.23
C ILE A 126 7.86 -2.95 13.25
N ILE A 127 9.06 -2.53 12.86
CA ILE A 127 10.22 -2.55 13.77
C ILE A 127 9.99 -1.61 14.95
N GLN A 128 9.47 -0.40 14.72
CA GLN A 128 9.18 0.57 15.77
C GLN A 128 8.17 0.04 16.79
N MET A 129 7.04 -0.50 16.32
CA MET A 129 6.03 -1.10 17.20
C MET A 129 6.58 -2.31 17.95
N LEU A 130 7.31 -3.20 17.31
CA LEU A 130 7.93 -4.34 17.98
C LEU A 130 8.92 -3.91 19.05
N ASN A 131 9.74 -2.89 18.79
CA ASN A 131 10.66 -2.31 19.79
C ASN A 131 9.93 -1.70 21.00
N ILE A 132 8.73 -1.13 20.79
CA ILE A 132 7.89 -0.65 21.90
C ILE A 132 7.34 -1.83 22.69
N LEU A 133 6.75 -2.82 22.00
CA LEU A 133 6.08 -3.97 22.60
C LEU A 133 7.03 -4.89 23.36
N GLU A 134 8.28 -5.02 22.95
CA GLU A 134 9.30 -5.88 23.59
C GLU A 134 9.59 -5.52 25.06
N ASN A 135 9.24 -4.30 25.48
CA ASN A 135 9.42 -3.87 26.88
C ASN A 135 8.30 -4.35 27.81
N TYR A 136 7.35 -5.14 27.31
CA TYR A 136 6.20 -5.63 28.08
C TYR A 136 6.10 -7.14 28.01
N ASP A 137 5.61 -7.77 29.07
CA ASP A 137 5.29 -9.20 29.07
C ASP A 137 3.93 -9.42 28.40
N LEU A 138 3.97 -9.63 27.08
CA LEU A 138 2.76 -9.80 26.26
C LEU A 138 2.03 -11.11 26.59
N VAL A 139 2.75 -12.14 27.08
CA VAL A 139 2.17 -13.43 27.45
C VAL A 139 1.29 -13.26 28.70
N MET A 140 1.82 -12.57 29.69
CA MET A 140 1.08 -12.30 30.94
C MET A 140 -0.09 -11.34 30.74
N MET A 141 -0.04 -10.47 29.72
CA MET A 141 -1.19 -9.62 29.35
C MET A 141 -2.36 -10.43 28.78
N GLY A 142 -2.10 -11.56 28.17
CA GLY A 142 -3.08 -12.41 27.51
C GLY A 142 -3.47 -11.91 26.11
N HIS A 143 -3.65 -12.85 25.20
CA HIS A 143 -4.00 -12.57 23.80
C HIS A 143 -5.34 -11.82 23.71
N ASN A 144 -5.34 -10.71 22.97
CA ASN A 144 -6.53 -9.84 22.77
C ASN A 144 -7.18 -9.33 24.06
N SER A 145 -6.47 -9.32 25.19
CA SER A 145 -6.98 -8.68 26.40
C SER A 145 -7.13 -7.16 26.21
N PRO A 146 -7.95 -6.48 27.02
CA PRO A 146 -8.06 -5.02 26.97
C PRO A 146 -6.72 -4.30 27.12
N THR A 147 -5.85 -4.77 28.02
CA THR A 147 -4.52 -4.18 28.25
C THR A 147 -3.60 -4.38 27.05
N TYR A 148 -3.58 -5.59 26.46
CA TYR A 148 -2.82 -5.88 25.24
C TYR A 148 -3.30 -5.00 24.08
N THR A 149 -4.62 -4.92 23.88
CA THR A 149 -5.22 -4.11 22.81
C THR A 149 -4.93 -2.63 23.00
N ALA A 150 -4.99 -2.13 24.23
CA ALA A 150 -4.64 -0.74 24.53
C ALA A 150 -3.15 -0.45 24.23
N LEU A 151 -2.24 -1.31 24.67
CA LEU A 151 -0.80 -1.17 24.39
C LEU A 151 -0.51 -1.19 22.89
N LEU A 152 -1.08 -2.15 22.16
CA LEU A 152 -0.92 -2.24 20.71
C LEU A 152 -1.43 -0.97 20.01
N THR A 153 -2.60 -0.48 20.43
CA THR A 153 -3.19 0.74 19.88
C THR A 153 -2.33 1.97 20.16
N GLU A 154 -1.83 2.13 21.37
CA GLU A 154 -0.91 3.22 21.71
C GLU A 154 0.38 3.14 20.87
N SER A 155 0.98 1.95 20.74
CA SER A 155 2.16 1.74 19.88
C SER A 155 1.91 2.15 18.44
N MET A 156 0.75 1.77 17.89
CA MET A 156 0.34 2.16 16.53
C MET A 156 0.20 3.68 16.40
N LYS A 157 -0.42 4.37 17.37
CA LYS A 157 -0.60 5.82 17.32
C LYS A 157 0.74 6.56 17.20
N TYR A 158 1.76 6.18 17.99
CA TYR A 158 3.09 6.78 17.88
C TYR A 158 3.75 6.49 16.54
N ALA A 159 3.67 5.26 16.03
CA ALA A 159 4.21 4.90 14.73
C ALA A 159 3.55 5.71 13.59
N TYR A 160 2.23 5.87 13.62
CA TYR A 160 1.51 6.67 12.61
C TYR A 160 1.74 8.18 12.75
N ALA A 161 1.94 8.68 13.97
CA ALA A 161 2.34 10.06 14.18
C ALA A 161 3.71 10.34 13.54
N ASP A 162 4.68 9.47 13.76
CA ASP A 162 6.01 9.59 13.16
C ASP A 162 5.96 9.49 11.64
N ARG A 163 5.12 8.61 11.10
CA ARG A 163 4.89 8.48 9.67
C ARG A 163 4.49 9.80 9.03
N SER A 164 3.53 10.48 9.60
CA SER A 164 2.97 11.71 9.02
C SER A 164 4.00 12.84 8.88
N LYS A 165 5.08 12.78 9.65
CA LYS A 165 6.12 13.81 9.67
C LYS A 165 7.44 13.36 9.01
N TYR A 166 7.84 12.13 9.23
CA TYR A 166 9.21 11.69 8.96
C TYR A 166 9.33 10.70 7.81
N LEU A 167 8.22 10.08 7.33
CA LEU A 167 8.29 9.10 6.27
C LEU A 167 7.89 9.71 4.92
N GLY A 168 8.67 9.38 3.91
CA GLY A 168 8.50 9.82 2.54
C GLY A 168 9.40 9.03 1.62
N ASP A 169 9.49 9.43 0.35
CA ASP A 169 10.45 8.85 -0.57
C ASP A 169 11.85 9.39 -0.27
N PRO A 170 12.83 8.51 0.07
CA PRO A 170 14.18 8.91 0.43
C PRO A 170 14.97 9.58 -0.71
N GLU A 171 14.49 9.53 -1.94
CA GLU A 171 15.08 10.29 -3.04
C GLU A 171 14.76 11.79 -2.98
N PHE A 172 13.70 12.16 -2.22
CA PHE A 172 13.22 13.54 -2.12
C PHE A 172 13.13 14.05 -0.68
N PHE A 173 13.29 13.18 0.31
CA PHE A 173 13.13 13.50 1.71
C PHE A 173 14.11 12.70 2.59
N ASP A 174 14.82 13.38 3.49
CA ASP A 174 15.72 12.72 4.44
C ASP A 174 14.91 12.02 5.54
N VAL A 175 14.78 10.71 5.42
CA VAL A 175 14.01 9.87 6.35
C VAL A 175 14.94 9.37 7.46
N PRO A 176 14.72 9.75 8.73
CA PRO A 176 15.59 9.36 9.85
C PRO A 176 15.33 7.91 10.31
N VAL A 177 15.48 6.95 9.39
CA VAL A 177 15.11 5.54 9.60
C VAL A 177 15.76 4.98 10.85
N GLN A 178 17.08 5.13 11.02
CA GLN A 178 17.84 4.54 12.12
C GLN A 178 17.37 5.07 13.49
N SER A 179 16.99 6.34 13.54
CA SER A 179 16.43 6.93 14.77
C SER A 179 15.07 6.37 15.09
N LEU A 180 14.18 6.26 14.09
CA LEU A 180 12.82 5.78 14.27
C LEU A 180 12.75 4.30 14.71
N ILE A 181 13.67 3.46 14.22
CA ILE A 181 13.71 2.03 14.57
C ILE A 181 14.66 1.72 15.75
N SER A 182 15.21 2.73 16.42
CA SER A 182 16.11 2.49 17.54
C SER A 182 15.39 2.05 18.82
N LYS A 183 16.05 1.22 19.62
CA LYS A 183 15.55 0.79 20.94
C LYS A 183 15.46 1.99 21.92
N GLU A 184 16.36 2.95 21.80
CA GLU A 184 16.38 4.18 22.61
C GLU A 184 15.14 5.04 22.34
N TYR A 185 14.72 5.15 21.08
CA TYR A 185 13.51 5.87 20.71
C TYR A 185 12.27 5.15 21.25
N ALA A 186 12.21 3.82 21.12
CA ALA A 186 11.12 3.04 21.69
C ALA A 186 10.99 3.20 23.22
N LYS A 187 12.11 3.25 23.96
CA LYS A 187 12.10 3.54 25.41
C LYS A 187 11.52 4.92 25.73
N LYS A 188 11.83 5.95 24.94
CA LYS A 188 11.25 7.28 25.10
C LYS A 188 9.73 7.27 24.89
N ILE A 189 9.23 6.49 23.95
CA ILE A 189 7.80 6.33 23.71
C ILE A 189 7.16 5.55 24.88
N ASN A 190 7.76 4.46 25.34
CA ASN A 190 7.26 3.67 26.45
C ASN A 190 7.06 4.47 27.74
N ASN A 191 7.94 5.43 28.02
CA ASN A 191 7.79 6.35 29.17
C ASN A 191 6.54 7.25 29.07
N LYS A 192 5.93 7.37 27.88
CA LYS A 192 4.70 8.14 27.66
C LYS A 192 3.44 7.29 27.65
N ILE A 193 3.55 6.00 27.37
CA ILE A 193 2.41 5.07 27.30
C ILE A 193 1.93 4.77 28.73
N LYS A 194 0.62 4.93 28.96
CA LYS A 194 -0.05 4.61 30.22
C LYS A 194 -1.07 3.50 29.96
N LEU A 195 -0.87 2.32 30.52
CA LEU A 195 -1.74 1.16 30.26
C LEU A 195 -3.16 1.30 30.86
N ASN A 196 -3.35 2.21 31.79
CA ASN A 196 -4.64 2.48 32.45
C ASN A 196 -5.42 3.66 31.86
N SER A 197 -4.90 4.28 30.83
CA SER A 197 -5.56 5.41 30.16
C SER A 197 -5.17 5.48 28.68
N ILE A 198 -6.07 6.00 27.86
CA ILE A 198 -5.83 6.22 26.41
C ILE A 198 -5.33 7.63 26.20
N THR A 199 -4.23 7.78 25.49
CA THR A 199 -3.74 9.10 25.05
C THR A 199 -4.57 9.58 23.86
N PRO A 200 -5.24 10.73 23.91
CA PRO A 200 -5.90 11.28 22.73
C PRO A 200 -4.90 11.50 21.59
N SER A 201 -5.30 11.12 20.35
CA SER A 201 -4.38 11.15 19.20
C SER A 201 -3.82 12.55 18.94
N GLU A 202 -4.57 13.59 19.24
CA GLU A 202 -4.16 15.01 19.09
C GLU A 202 -3.00 15.40 20.02
N LYS A 203 -2.77 14.62 21.08
CA LYS A 203 -1.66 14.83 22.03
C LYS A 203 -0.39 14.07 21.68
N ILE A 204 -0.45 13.21 20.65
CA ILE A 204 0.70 12.41 20.22
C ILE A 204 1.46 13.16 19.14
N LEU A 205 2.58 13.73 19.52
CA LEU A 205 3.48 14.41 18.59
C LEU A 205 4.53 13.40 18.05
N PRO A 206 5.02 13.60 16.83
CA PRO A 206 4.89 14.78 15.98
C PRO A 206 3.69 14.87 15.07
N GLY A 207 2.87 13.84 14.92
CA GLY A 207 1.75 13.83 13.98
C GLY A 207 0.51 14.55 14.50
N SER A 208 0.30 15.81 14.12
CA SER A 208 -0.90 16.57 14.48
C SER A 208 -2.08 16.35 13.54
N GLU A 209 -1.88 15.74 12.37
CA GLU A 209 -2.93 15.51 11.37
C GLU A 209 -2.83 14.11 10.79
N LEU A 210 -3.56 13.18 11.38
CA LEU A 210 -3.80 11.86 10.77
C LEU A 210 -4.84 12.03 9.67
N LYS A 211 -4.41 12.05 8.41
CA LYS A 211 -5.31 11.83 7.29
C LYS A 211 -5.66 10.35 7.26
N ASN A 212 -6.95 10.04 7.21
CA ASN A 212 -7.44 8.68 7.04
C ASN A 212 -6.90 8.11 5.73
N GLU A 213 -6.00 7.11 5.83
CA GLU A 213 -5.56 6.35 4.68
C GLU A 213 -6.51 5.20 4.43
N SER A 214 -6.78 4.98 3.14
CA SER A 214 -7.59 3.85 2.68
C SER A 214 -6.84 2.54 2.85
N ILE A 215 -7.58 1.46 3.16
CA ILE A 215 -7.08 0.12 3.46
C ILE A 215 -6.99 -0.77 2.20
N ASP A 216 -7.10 -0.21 1.01
CA ASP A 216 -7.15 -0.99 -0.24
C ASP A 216 -5.73 -1.29 -0.76
N THR A 217 -5.26 -2.50 -0.47
CA THR A 217 -3.96 -3.04 -0.92
C THR A 217 -4.16 -4.47 -1.39
N THR A 218 -3.43 -4.87 -2.43
CA THR A 218 -3.38 -6.26 -2.87
C THR A 218 -2.01 -6.85 -2.54
N HIS A 219 -2.02 -8.00 -1.90
CA HIS A 219 -0.83 -8.79 -1.60
C HIS A 219 -1.01 -10.21 -2.13
N PHE A 220 0.03 -10.77 -2.72
CA PHE A 220 0.08 -12.18 -3.07
C PHE A 220 1.48 -12.75 -2.89
N SER A 221 1.56 -14.01 -2.56
CA SER A 221 2.79 -14.78 -2.52
C SER A 221 2.69 -15.96 -3.47
N VAL A 222 3.76 -16.25 -4.17
CA VAL A 222 3.87 -17.37 -5.10
C VAL A 222 5.12 -18.15 -4.77
N ALA A 223 5.00 -19.47 -4.68
CA ALA A 223 6.12 -20.39 -4.56
C ALA A 223 6.15 -21.32 -5.76
N ASP A 224 7.32 -21.56 -6.33
CA ASP A 224 7.50 -22.56 -7.39
C ASP A 224 8.00 -23.91 -6.82
N LYS A 225 8.02 -24.92 -7.67
CA LYS A 225 8.49 -26.27 -7.30
C LYS A 225 9.99 -26.34 -6.92
N ASN A 226 10.77 -25.33 -7.24
CA ASN A 226 12.19 -25.26 -6.95
C ASN A 226 12.48 -24.53 -5.61
N GLY A 227 11.43 -24.10 -4.90
CA GLY A 227 11.55 -23.37 -3.64
C GLY A 227 11.79 -21.87 -3.80
N ASN A 228 11.68 -21.31 -5.01
CA ASN A 228 11.69 -19.86 -5.18
C ASN A 228 10.37 -19.28 -4.68
N ILE A 229 10.46 -18.21 -3.90
CA ILE A 229 9.30 -17.54 -3.30
C ILE A 229 9.33 -16.08 -3.69
N VAL A 230 8.20 -15.58 -4.19
CA VAL A 230 7.95 -14.16 -4.42
C VAL A 230 6.79 -13.72 -3.55
N SER A 231 7.00 -12.67 -2.79
CA SER A 231 5.95 -11.99 -2.04
C SER A 231 5.82 -10.58 -2.58
N ASN A 232 4.65 -10.23 -3.08
CA ASN A 232 4.42 -8.97 -3.76
C ASN A 232 3.23 -8.23 -3.18
N THR A 233 3.45 -6.98 -2.82
CA THR A 233 2.41 -6.04 -2.43
C THR A 233 2.40 -4.90 -3.42
N TYR A 234 1.24 -4.61 -4.00
CA TYR A 234 1.08 -3.41 -4.82
C TYR A 234 -0.19 -2.66 -4.45
N THR A 235 -0.12 -1.35 -4.50
CA THR A 235 -1.21 -0.48 -4.05
C THR A 235 -1.12 0.89 -4.72
N LEU A 236 -2.24 1.59 -4.75
CA LEU A 236 -2.31 3.01 -5.09
C LEU A 236 -2.44 3.90 -3.84
N ASN A 237 -2.22 3.31 -2.64
CA ASN A 237 -2.33 3.92 -1.31
C ASN A 237 -3.75 4.30 -0.88
N SER A 238 -4.64 4.64 -1.79
CA SER A 238 -6.02 5.00 -1.45
C SER A 238 -6.97 4.50 -2.52
N GLY A 239 -8.04 3.90 -2.12
CA GLY A 239 -9.13 3.45 -2.99
C GLY A 239 -10.25 4.48 -3.14
#